data_c349e077bb589156df294071b63328ba
#
_entry.id   c349e077bb589156df294071b63328ba
#
_cell.length_a   1.000
_cell.length_b   1.000
_cell.length_c   1.000
_cell.angle_alpha   90.00
_cell.angle_beta   90.00
_cell.angle_gamma   90.00
#
_symmetry.space_group_name_H-M   'P 1'
#
loop_
_entity.id
_entity.type
_entity.pdbx_description
1 polymer ?
#
loop_
_entity_poly.entity_id
_entity_poly.type
_entity_poly.pdbx_seq_one_letter_code
_entity_poly.pdbx_strand_id
1 'polypeptide(L)'
;MNTAIYSREKFNQLPVVGIIRGMSIEEVMDILPLYVHAGFTTIEFTLNTPDVESIIKYSLEQYKGKLNIGAGTVCDRNDLDKALKAGAQFIVAPIVNEEVMKECVALSIPVFPGAYTATEIYKAWSLGAEMVKIFPATSLGPAYIKDIKAPFNQIKLMPVGGIDLTNCLDFMKAGSSGLGVGSQLFNKKMIQEKNWEQLTEQFEAFANKVKKYLQEVD
;
A
#
# COMPACT_ATOMS: atom_id res chain seq x y z
N MET A 1 25.55 -1.60 -1.85
CA MET A 1 24.52 -2.62 -1.69
C MET A 1 23.49 -2.40 -2.76
N ASN A 2 23.19 -3.39 -3.60
CA ASN A 2 22.22 -3.22 -4.69
C ASN A 2 20.81 -3.33 -4.08
N THR A 3 20.29 -2.21 -3.57
CA THR A 3 18.92 -2.14 -3.04
C THR A 3 17.96 -2.41 -4.18
N ALA A 4 17.17 -3.45 -4.06
CA ALA A 4 16.13 -3.76 -5.05
C ALA A 4 15.20 -2.53 -5.16
N ILE A 5 15.03 -2.03 -6.38
CA ILE A 5 14.25 -0.82 -6.67
C ILE A 5 12.75 -1.19 -6.70
N TYR A 6 11.87 -0.27 -6.27
CA TYR A 6 10.43 -0.40 -6.47
C TYR A 6 10.09 -0.59 -7.96
N SER A 7 9.29 -1.62 -8.26
CA SER A 7 8.84 -1.92 -9.63
C SER A 7 7.39 -1.49 -9.82
N ARG A 8 7.19 -0.47 -10.66
CA ARG A 8 5.85 -0.04 -11.09
C ARG A 8 5.15 -1.13 -11.90
N GLU A 9 5.90 -1.88 -12.69
CA GLU A 9 5.38 -3.00 -13.46
C GLU A 9 4.72 -4.05 -12.55
N LYS A 10 5.40 -4.47 -11.47
CA LYS A 10 4.83 -5.40 -10.49
C LYS A 10 3.60 -4.82 -9.82
N PHE A 11 3.65 -3.55 -9.40
CA PHE A 11 2.49 -2.91 -8.81
C PHE A 11 1.29 -2.93 -9.76
N ASN A 12 1.49 -2.64 -11.04
CA ASN A 12 0.41 -2.60 -12.03
C ASN A 12 -0.20 -3.98 -12.33
N GLN A 13 0.52 -5.09 -12.11
CA GLN A 13 -0.04 -6.44 -12.26
C GLN A 13 -1.20 -6.71 -11.29
N LEU A 14 -1.11 -6.15 -10.09
CA LEU A 14 -2.18 -6.16 -9.09
C LEU A 14 -2.02 -4.89 -8.23
N PRO A 15 -2.71 -3.77 -8.57
CA PRO A 15 -2.47 -2.47 -7.96
C PRO A 15 -3.10 -2.38 -6.56
N VAL A 16 -2.63 -3.25 -5.68
CA VAL A 16 -3.05 -3.35 -4.27
C VAL A 16 -1.82 -3.32 -3.39
N VAL A 17 -1.80 -2.38 -2.45
CA VAL A 17 -0.83 -2.33 -1.35
C VAL A 17 -1.45 -3.01 -0.13
N GLY A 18 -0.92 -4.18 0.23
CA GLY A 18 -1.25 -4.79 1.52
C GLY A 18 -0.61 -4.02 2.66
N ILE A 19 -1.34 -3.79 3.75
CA ILE A 19 -0.89 -2.98 4.89
C ILE A 19 -0.83 -3.84 6.14
N ILE A 20 0.37 -4.16 6.60
CA ILE A 20 0.59 -4.89 7.85
C ILE A 20 0.92 -3.90 8.97
N ARG A 21 0.16 -4.04 10.07
CA ARG A 21 0.30 -3.23 11.28
C ARG A 21 0.21 -4.09 12.53
N GLY A 22 1.21 -3.96 13.42
CA GLY A 22 1.21 -4.57 14.74
C GLY A 22 1.30 -6.10 14.74
N MET A 23 1.84 -6.70 13.68
CA MET A 23 2.11 -8.13 13.59
C MET A 23 3.56 -8.43 13.98
N SER A 24 3.78 -9.59 14.58
CA SER A 24 5.12 -10.08 14.89
C SER A 24 5.85 -10.55 13.62
N ILE A 25 7.16 -10.74 13.72
CA ILE A 25 7.95 -11.28 12.60
C ILE A 25 7.53 -12.71 12.26
N GLU A 26 7.16 -13.52 13.24
CA GLU A 26 6.69 -14.89 13.04
C GLU A 26 5.37 -14.90 12.26
N GLU A 27 4.41 -14.04 12.64
CA GLU A 27 3.16 -13.88 11.89
C GLU A 27 3.42 -13.45 10.44
N VAL A 28 4.35 -12.53 10.22
CA VAL A 28 4.75 -12.09 8.88
C VAL A 28 5.39 -13.22 8.09
N MET A 29 6.24 -14.06 8.71
CA MET A 29 6.86 -15.22 8.08
C MET A 29 5.83 -16.24 7.61
N ASP A 30 4.77 -16.46 8.38
CA ASP A 30 3.67 -17.37 8.02
C ASP A 30 2.77 -16.78 6.91
N ILE A 31 2.53 -15.47 6.91
CA ILE A 31 1.58 -14.78 6.01
C ILE A 31 2.18 -14.51 4.61
N LEU A 32 3.42 -14.07 4.52
CA LEU A 32 4.00 -13.63 3.24
C LEU A 32 4.02 -14.72 2.15
N PRO A 33 4.27 -16.00 2.44
CA PRO A 33 4.16 -17.06 1.44
C PRO A 33 2.75 -17.13 0.81
N LEU A 34 1.71 -17.01 1.64
CA LEU A 34 0.30 -17.07 1.22
C LEU A 34 -0.08 -15.84 0.38
N TYR A 35 0.40 -14.67 0.83
CA TYR A 35 0.18 -13.39 0.14
C TYR A 35 0.79 -13.39 -1.28
N VAL A 36 2.03 -13.86 -1.41
CA VAL A 36 2.71 -14.01 -2.71
C VAL A 36 2.05 -15.10 -3.58
N HIS A 37 1.63 -16.23 -2.98
CA HIS A 37 0.93 -17.31 -3.69
C HIS A 37 -0.36 -16.81 -4.35
N ALA A 38 -1.15 -15.98 -3.65
CA ALA A 38 -2.36 -15.36 -4.19
C ALA A 38 -2.06 -14.32 -5.31
N GLY A 39 -0.79 -13.98 -5.51
CA GLY A 39 -0.33 -13.10 -6.59
C GLY A 39 -0.27 -11.62 -6.22
N PHE A 40 -0.24 -11.27 -4.95
CA PHE A 40 0.06 -9.90 -4.52
C PHE A 40 1.54 -9.58 -4.72
N THR A 41 1.82 -8.32 -5.05
CA THR A 41 3.16 -7.87 -5.47
C THR A 41 3.68 -6.69 -4.66
N THR A 42 2.87 -6.07 -3.81
CA THR A 42 3.25 -4.85 -3.09
C THR A 42 2.70 -4.85 -1.67
N ILE A 43 3.57 -4.60 -0.69
CA ILE A 43 3.23 -4.61 0.72
C ILE A 43 3.96 -3.50 1.48
N GLU A 44 3.29 -2.88 2.47
CA GLU A 44 3.89 -1.96 3.42
C GLU A 44 3.83 -2.50 4.85
N PHE A 45 4.87 -2.24 5.62
CA PHE A 45 4.91 -2.46 7.06
C PHE A 45 4.91 -1.10 7.76
N THR A 46 3.95 -0.89 8.66
CA THR A 46 3.82 0.42 9.32
C THR A 46 4.83 0.58 10.45
N LEU A 47 5.50 1.73 10.54
CA LEU A 47 6.59 1.99 11.50
C LEU A 47 6.19 1.91 12.97
N ASN A 48 4.90 1.94 13.27
CA ASN A 48 4.38 1.69 14.62
C ASN A 48 4.18 0.20 14.95
N THR A 49 4.72 -0.70 14.10
CA THR A 49 4.80 -2.14 14.36
C THR A 49 6.09 -2.43 15.13
N PRO A 50 6.06 -3.22 16.21
CA PRO A 50 7.29 -3.65 16.90
C PRO A 50 8.26 -4.33 15.93
N ASP A 51 9.57 -4.09 16.11
CA ASP A 51 10.65 -4.70 15.33
C ASP A 51 10.53 -4.56 13.80
N VAL A 52 9.81 -3.55 13.33
CA VAL A 52 9.49 -3.32 11.91
C VAL A 52 10.73 -3.27 11.00
N GLU A 53 11.87 -2.74 11.48
CA GLU A 53 13.11 -2.73 10.69
C GLU A 53 13.58 -4.15 10.37
N SER A 54 13.46 -5.08 11.32
CA SER A 54 13.81 -6.49 11.12
C SER A 54 12.84 -7.16 10.16
N ILE A 55 11.54 -6.85 10.27
CA ILE A 55 10.49 -7.34 9.37
C ILE A 55 10.76 -6.88 7.93
N ILE A 56 11.05 -5.60 7.72
CA ILE A 56 11.37 -5.05 6.39
C ILE A 56 12.62 -5.75 5.81
N LYS A 57 13.71 -5.87 6.57
CA LYS A 57 14.95 -6.52 6.14
C LYS A 57 14.72 -7.99 5.77
N TYR A 58 14.06 -8.76 6.64
CA TYR A 58 13.68 -10.14 6.36
C TYR A 58 12.90 -10.24 5.05
N SER A 59 11.87 -9.41 4.89
CA SER A 59 11.00 -9.44 3.71
C SER A 59 11.75 -9.10 2.43
N LEU A 60 12.68 -8.12 2.48
CA LEU A 60 13.54 -7.77 1.35
C LEU A 60 14.48 -8.91 0.93
N GLU A 61 15.01 -9.65 1.90
CA GLU A 61 15.90 -10.78 1.64
C GLU A 61 15.14 -11.96 1.04
N GLN A 62 14.01 -12.36 1.67
CA GLN A 62 13.26 -13.55 1.28
C GLN A 62 12.44 -13.39 0.01
N TYR A 63 11.95 -12.15 -0.26
CA TYR A 63 11.05 -11.87 -1.38
C TYR A 63 11.67 -10.93 -2.42
N LYS A 64 13.01 -10.89 -2.48
CA LYS A 64 13.75 -10.12 -3.48
C LYS A 64 13.26 -10.45 -4.88
N GLY A 65 12.88 -9.41 -5.62
CA GLY A 65 12.36 -9.55 -6.99
C GLY A 65 10.91 -10.07 -7.09
N LYS A 66 10.28 -10.50 -5.99
CA LYS A 66 8.87 -10.92 -5.96
C LYS A 66 7.95 -9.83 -5.45
N LEU A 67 8.32 -9.13 -4.37
CA LEU A 67 7.54 -8.09 -3.75
C LEU A 67 8.21 -6.72 -3.88
N ASN A 68 7.41 -5.67 -4.02
CA ASN A 68 7.74 -4.32 -3.61
C ASN A 68 7.48 -4.22 -2.10
N ILE A 69 8.47 -3.81 -1.33
CA ILE A 69 8.39 -3.74 0.13
C ILE A 69 8.62 -2.32 0.59
N GLY A 70 7.63 -1.74 1.26
CA GLY A 70 7.64 -0.37 1.73
C GLY A 70 7.47 -0.20 3.22
N ALA A 71 7.67 1.02 3.68
CA ALA A 71 7.38 1.45 5.03
C ALA A 71 6.18 2.40 5.05
N GLY A 72 5.22 2.13 5.94
CA GLY A 72 4.04 2.95 6.14
C GLY A 72 4.07 3.72 7.46
N THR A 73 3.18 4.71 7.59
CA THR A 73 3.07 5.58 8.77
C THR A 73 4.35 6.42 8.98
N VAL A 74 4.97 6.82 7.88
CA VAL A 74 6.12 7.74 7.89
C VAL A 74 5.60 9.17 7.99
N CYS A 75 5.76 9.80 9.15
CA CYS A 75 5.16 11.11 9.44
C CYS A 75 6.17 12.25 9.42
N ASP A 76 7.44 11.98 9.66
CA ASP A 76 8.50 12.98 9.75
C ASP A 76 9.84 12.46 9.22
N ARG A 77 10.89 13.29 9.33
CA ARG A 77 12.24 12.95 8.90
C ARG A 77 12.84 11.76 9.65
N ASN A 78 12.60 11.65 10.94
CA ASN A 78 13.13 10.54 11.73
C ASN A 78 12.52 9.20 11.31
N ASP A 79 11.23 9.20 11.01
CA ASP A 79 10.54 8.04 10.47
C ASP A 79 11.08 7.65 9.09
N LEU A 80 11.32 8.66 8.22
CA LEU A 80 11.92 8.43 6.91
C LEU A 80 13.30 7.79 7.04
N ASP A 81 14.17 8.33 7.91
CA ASP A 81 15.52 7.80 8.11
C ASP A 81 15.49 6.34 8.61
N LYS A 82 14.57 5.98 9.50
CA LYS A 82 14.34 4.58 9.93
C LYS A 82 13.92 3.70 8.76
N ALA A 83 12.95 4.14 7.96
CA ALA A 83 12.46 3.40 6.80
C ALA A 83 13.57 3.15 5.77
N LEU A 84 14.36 4.17 5.46
CA LEU A 84 15.48 4.07 4.52
C LEU A 84 16.60 3.18 5.04
N LYS A 85 16.92 3.27 6.33
CA LYS A 85 17.90 2.38 6.98
C LYS A 85 17.47 0.91 6.97
N ALA A 86 16.17 0.66 7.05
CA ALA A 86 15.61 -0.68 6.91
C ALA A 86 15.64 -1.18 5.45
N GLY A 87 15.79 -0.29 4.47
CA GLY A 87 15.85 -0.59 3.04
C GLY A 87 14.51 -0.49 2.33
N ALA A 88 13.51 0.18 2.90
CA ALA A 88 12.19 0.34 2.28
C ALA A 88 12.32 0.89 0.84
N GLN A 89 11.62 0.27 -0.10
CA GLN A 89 11.66 0.58 -1.52
C GLN A 89 10.67 1.69 -1.92
N PHE A 90 9.67 1.93 -1.10
CA PHE A 90 8.70 3.01 -1.21
C PHE A 90 8.19 3.44 0.16
N ILE A 91 7.63 4.62 0.23
CA ILE A 91 7.18 5.24 1.47
C ILE A 91 5.68 5.54 1.39
N VAL A 92 4.95 5.22 2.47
CA VAL A 92 3.54 5.61 2.63
C VAL A 92 3.40 6.46 3.89
N ALA A 93 2.79 7.61 3.75
CA ALA A 93 2.53 8.54 4.85
C ALA A 93 1.02 8.68 5.10
N PRO A 94 0.57 8.94 6.33
CA PRO A 94 -0.84 9.25 6.59
C PRO A 94 -1.20 10.72 6.29
N ILE A 95 -0.21 11.57 6.07
CA ILE A 95 -0.30 13.03 5.88
C ILE A 95 0.60 13.49 4.75
N VAL A 96 0.43 14.75 4.32
CA VAL A 96 1.37 15.45 3.44
C VAL A 96 2.43 16.16 4.30
N ASN A 97 3.65 15.60 4.36
CA ASN A 97 4.80 16.26 4.95
C ASN A 97 5.76 16.66 3.83
N GLU A 98 5.97 17.97 3.64
CA GLU A 98 6.79 18.48 2.52
C GLU A 98 8.26 18.07 2.59
N GLU A 99 8.83 18.00 3.79
CA GLU A 99 10.23 17.60 3.98
C GLU A 99 10.42 16.15 3.56
N VAL A 100 9.56 15.25 4.07
CA VAL A 100 9.56 13.82 3.69
C VAL A 100 9.41 13.66 2.19
N MET A 101 8.47 14.38 1.58
CA MET A 101 8.21 14.27 0.14
C MET A 101 9.40 14.75 -0.70
N LYS A 102 9.96 15.92 -0.37
CA LYS A 102 11.11 16.48 -1.09
C LYS A 102 12.31 15.53 -1.04
N GLU A 103 12.56 14.95 0.12
CA GLU A 103 13.66 13.99 0.29
C GLU A 103 13.42 12.70 -0.50
N CYS A 104 12.22 12.12 -0.43
CA CYS A 104 11.87 10.92 -1.22
C CYS A 104 12.06 11.18 -2.73
N VAL A 105 11.60 12.33 -3.22
CA VAL A 105 11.75 12.72 -4.64
C VAL A 105 13.23 12.89 -5.01
N ALA A 106 14.03 13.57 -4.17
CA ALA A 106 15.47 13.75 -4.39
C ALA A 106 16.21 12.41 -4.45
N LEU A 107 15.79 11.43 -3.64
CA LEU A 107 16.34 10.08 -3.62
C LEU A 107 15.73 9.13 -4.67
N SER A 108 14.78 9.61 -5.47
CA SER A 108 14.00 8.78 -6.43
C SER A 108 13.26 7.61 -5.78
N ILE A 109 12.81 7.79 -4.55
CA ILE A 109 12.02 6.81 -3.79
C ILE A 109 10.54 7.16 -3.96
N PRO A 110 9.69 6.26 -4.50
CA PRO A 110 8.27 6.51 -4.63
C PRO A 110 7.61 6.78 -3.27
N VAL A 111 6.80 7.84 -3.21
CA VAL A 111 6.10 8.26 -1.99
C VAL A 111 4.61 8.38 -2.25
N PHE A 112 3.82 7.85 -1.30
CA PHE A 112 2.36 7.81 -1.31
C PHE A 112 1.85 8.62 -0.10
N PRO A 113 1.80 9.96 -0.18
CA PRO A 113 1.36 10.83 0.90
C PRO A 113 -0.15 10.74 1.09
N GLY A 114 -0.59 10.80 2.35
CA GLY A 114 -2.00 10.79 2.74
C GLY A 114 -2.61 12.18 2.64
N ALA A 115 -3.80 12.25 2.04
CA ALA A 115 -4.60 13.46 1.90
C ALA A 115 -6.09 13.15 2.09
N TYR A 116 -6.86 14.16 2.50
CA TYR A 116 -8.30 14.06 2.73
C TYR A 116 -9.08 15.07 1.92
N THR A 117 -8.50 16.23 1.61
CA THR A 117 -9.14 17.33 0.89
C THR A 117 -8.52 17.52 -0.50
N ALA A 118 -9.28 18.14 -1.41
CA ALA A 118 -8.81 18.48 -2.77
C ALA A 118 -7.52 19.30 -2.76
N THR A 119 -7.38 20.23 -1.80
CA THR A 119 -6.17 21.05 -1.66
C THR A 119 -4.96 20.22 -1.27
N GLU A 120 -5.10 19.29 -0.30
CA GLU A 120 -4.02 18.39 0.11
C GLU A 120 -3.66 17.42 -1.02
N ILE A 121 -4.64 16.90 -1.75
CA ILE A 121 -4.44 15.99 -2.88
C ILE A 121 -3.60 16.70 -3.97
N TYR A 122 -4.01 17.90 -4.36
CA TYR A 122 -3.28 18.67 -5.38
C TYR A 122 -1.88 19.05 -4.91
N LYS A 123 -1.72 19.46 -3.63
CA LYS A 123 -0.42 19.74 -3.02
C LYS A 123 0.49 18.51 -3.04
N ALA A 124 -0.01 17.36 -2.60
CA ALA A 124 0.74 16.10 -2.60
C ALA A 124 1.23 15.73 -4.01
N TRP A 125 0.34 15.82 -5.00
CA TRP A 125 0.68 15.55 -6.39
C TRP A 125 1.73 16.51 -6.94
N SER A 126 1.58 17.81 -6.68
CA SER A 126 2.52 18.84 -7.11
C SER A 126 3.92 18.70 -6.48
N LEU A 127 4.02 18.08 -5.32
CA LEU A 127 5.28 17.76 -4.65
C LEU A 127 5.94 16.47 -5.17
N GLY A 128 5.34 15.79 -6.17
CA GLY A 128 5.92 14.61 -6.81
C GLY A 128 5.50 13.28 -6.23
N ALA A 129 4.30 13.18 -5.64
CA ALA A 129 3.74 11.90 -5.22
C ALA A 129 3.70 10.90 -6.37
N GLU A 130 4.09 9.64 -6.13
CA GLU A 130 3.87 8.54 -7.06
C GLU A 130 2.37 8.27 -7.25
N MET A 131 1.63 8.35 -6.15
CA MET A 131 0.18 8.24 -6.05
C MET A 131 -0.26 8.89 -4.74
N VAL A 132 -1.41 9.55 -4.70
CA VAL A 132 -1.93 10.19 -3.49
C VAL A 132 -2.86 9.22 -2.75
N LYS A 133 -2.49 8.89 -1.52
CA LYS A 133 -3.31 8.09 -0.62
C LYS A 133 -4.50 8.92 -0.12
N ILE A 134 -5.71 8.47 -0.36
CA ILE A 134 -6.93 9.07 0.20
C ILE A 134 -7.24 8.39 1.53
N PHE A 135 -7.07 9.12 2.64
CA PHE A 135 -7.15 8.53 3.98
C PHE A 135 -7.78 9.47 5.02
N PRO A 136 -8.73 8.97 5.83
CA PRO A 136 -9.37 7.66 5.72
C PRO A 136 -10.49 7.63 4.66
N ALA A 137 -10.48 6.63 3.77
CA ALA A 137 -11.48 6.49 2.71
C ALA A 137 -12.83 5.97 3.24
N THR A 138 -12.88 5.41 4.45
CA THR A 138 -14.08 4.83 5.07
C THR A 138 -15.26 5.79 5.09
N SER A 139 -15.03 7.07 5.38
CA SER A 139 -16.07 8.10 5.47
C SER A 139 -16.34 8.81 4.14
N LEU A 140 -15.45 8.68 3.15
CA LEU A 140 -15.54 9.40 1.88
C LEU A 140 -16.24 8.57 0.79
N GLY A 141 -15.97 7.28 0.76
CA GLY A 141 -16.54 6.35 -0.22
C GLY A 141 -16.07 6.57 -1.67
N PRO A 142 -16.53 5.70 -2.60
CA PRO A 142 -16.15 5.79 -4.02
C PRO A 142 -16.60 7.07 -4.72
N ALA A 143 -17.72 7.66 -4.30
CA ALA A 143 -18.23 8.90 -4.89
C ALA A 143 -17.22 10.04 -4.78
N TYR A 144 -16.53 10.16 -3.65
CA TYR A 144 -15.47 11.14 -3.45
C TYR A 144 -14.32 10.99 -4.46
N ILE A 145 -13.89 9.76 -4.72
CA ILE A 145 -12.85 9.50 -5.72
C ILE A 145 -13.29 10.02 -7.08
N LYS A 146 -14.53 9.72 -7.49
CA LYS A 146 -15.09 10.17 -8.77
C LYS A 146 -15.14 11.70 -8.86
N ASP A 147 -15.55 12.37 -7.78
CA ASP A 147 -15.66 13.83 -7.72
C ASP A 147 -14.27 14.50 -7.81
N ILE A 148 -13.27 13.96 -7.13
CA ILE A 148 -11.88 14.42 -7.22
C ILE A 148 -11.31 14.20 -8.62
N LYS A 149 -11.59 13.06 -9.26
CA LYS A 149 -11.10 12.73 -10.59
C LYS A 149 -11.67 13.65 -11.69
N ALA A 150 -12.82 14.27 -11.47
CA ALA A 150 -13.42 15.17 -12.46
C ALA A 150 -12.50 16.37 -12.79
N PRO A 151 -12.04 17.20 -11.83
CA PRO A 151 -11.10 18.29 -12.09
C PRO A 151 -9.63 17.82 -12.18
N PHE A 152 -9.26 16.67 -11.60
CA PHE A 152 -7.87 16.19 -11.46
C PHE A 152 -7.69 14.80 -12.08
N ASN A 153 -8.07 14.66 -13.35
CA ASN A 153 -8.03 13.36 -14.05
C ASN A 153 -6.64 12.72 -14.12
N GLN A 154 -5.56 13.54 -14.10
CA GLN A 154 -4.17 13.09 -14.14
C GLN A 154 -3.65 12.59 -12.79
N ILE A 155 -4.27 12.96 -11.65
CA ILE A 155 -3.80 12.58 -10.33
C ILE A 155 -4.12 11.12 -10.07
N LYS A 156 -3.10 10.32 -9.75
CA LYS A 156 -3.28 8.94 -9.34
C LYS A 156 -3.73 8.89 -7.87
N LEU A 157 -4.84 8.20 -7.59
CA LEU A 157 -5.44 8.10 -6.26
C LEU A 157 -5.43 6.66 -5.75
N MET A 158 -5.12 6.49 -4.47
CA MET A 158 -5.13 5.21 -3.76
C MET A 158 -5.97 5.33 -2.49
N PRO A 159 -7.25 4.98 -2.50
CA PRO A 159 -8.06 4.95 -1.28
C PRO A 159 -7.54 3.92 -0.29
N VAL A 160 -7.53 4.30 0.99
CA VAL A 160 -7.05 3.49 2.12
C VAL A 160 -8.00 3.66 3.31
N GLY A 161 -8.40 2.54 3.89
CA GLY A 161 -9.33 2.49 5.02
C GLY A 161 -10.73 2.05 4.60
N GLY A 162 -11.21 0.95 5.20
CA GLY A 162 -12.53 0.39 4.91
C GLY A 162 -12.67 -0.30 3.55
N ILE A 163 -11.56 -0.52 2.84
CA ILE A 163 -11.57 -1.26 1.58
C ILE A 163 -11.61 -2.76 1.87
N ASP A 164 -12.58 -3.44 1.29
CA ASP A 164 -12.79 -4.88 1.43
C ASP A 164 -13.21 -5.54 0.11
N LEU A 165 -13.46 -6.85 0.17
CA LEU A 165 -13.87 -7.63 -1.00
C LEU A 165 -15.21 -7.15 -1.59
N THR A 166 -16.09 -6.53 -0.81
CA THR A 166 -17.42 -6.10 -1.28
C THR A 166 -17.35 -4.80 -2.07
N ASN A 167 -16.46 -3.86 -1.68
CA ASN A 167 -16.42 -2.50 -2.21
C ASN A 167 -15.18 -2.16 -3.07
N CYS A 168 -14.17 -3.03 -3.14
CA CYS A 168 -12.92 -2.74 -3.83
C CYS A 168 -13.11 -2.33 -5.30
N LEU A 169 -14.03 -2.97 -6.02
CA LEU A 169 -14.31 -2.62 -7.42
C LEU A 169 -15.05 -1.29 -7.57
N ASP A 170 -15.85 -0.88 -6.60
CA ASP A 170 -16.53 0.42 -6.67
C ASP A 170 -15.52 1.57 -6.60
N PHE A 171 -14.48 1.43 -5.77
CA PHE A 171 -13.37 2.38 -5.75
C PHE A 171 -12.56 2.37 -7.05
N MET A 172 -12.31 1.22 -7.64
CA MET A 172 -11.60 1.13 -8.92
C MET A 172 -12.41 1.76 -10.06
N LYS A 173 -13.69 1.43 -10.16
CA LYS A 173 -14.62 2.02 -11.15
C LYS A 173 -14.78 3.54 -10.97
N ALA A 174 -14.60 4.06 -9.76
CA ALA A 174 -14.60 5.49 -9.50
C ALA A 174 -13.32 6.20 -9.98
N GLY A 175 -12.31 5.47 -10.46
CA GLY A 175 -11.08 6.01 -11.03
C GLY A 175 -9.85 5.92 -10.11
N SER A 176 -9.87 5.05 -9.08
CA SER A 176 -8.68 4.76 -8.29
C SER A 176 -7.63 4.08 -9.13
N SER A 177 -6.36 4.48 -8.95
CA SER A 177 -5.20 3.89 -9.64
C SER A 177 -4.58 2.74 -8.86
N GLY A 178 -5.03 2.51 -7.63
CA GLY A 178 -4.65 1.41 -6.75
C GLY A 178 -5.47 1.42 -5.49
N LEU A 179 -5.30 0.42 -4.65
CA LEU A 179 -6.01 0.24 -3.37
C LEU A 179 -5.01 -0.03 -2.25
N GLY A 180 -5.23 0.55 -1.06
CA GLY A 180 -4.49 0.18 0.14
C GLY A 180 -5.40 -0.57 1.11
N VAL A 181 -5.05 -1.83 1.42
CA VAL A 181 -5.92 -2.74 2.17
C VAL A 181 -5.19 -3.30 3.40
N GLY A 182 -5.71 -3.00 4.57
CA GLY A 182 -5.16 -3.43 5.86
C GLY A 182 -5.95 -4.58 6.48
N SER A 183 -6.59 -4.33 7.62
CA SER A 183 -7.28 -5.33 8.44
C SER A 183 -8.35 -6.14 7.72
N GLN A 184 -8.92 -5.61 6.65
CA GLN A 184 -9.90 -6.31 5.83
C GLN A 184 -9.25 -7.39 4.95
N LEU A 185 -7.96 -7.27 4.65
CA LEU A 185 -7.19 -8.29 3.94
C LEU A 185 -6.47 -9.21 4.93
N PHE A 186 -5.85 -8.64 5.96
CA PHE A 186 -5.13 -9.36 7.02
C PHE A 186 -6.05 -9.56 8.23
N ASN A 187 -6.95 -10.54 8.13
CA ASN A 187 -7.94 -10.81 9.18
C ASN A 187 -7.27 -11.28 10.46
N LYS A 188 -7.32 -10.45 11.51
CA LYS A 188 -6.62 -10.68 12.77
C LYS A 188 -7.05 -12.00 13.45
N LYS A 189 -8.33 -12.37 13.37
CA LYS A 189 -8.84 -13.59 13.97
C LYS A 189 -8.26 -14.83 13.27
N MET A 190 -8.28 -14.86 11.94
CA MET A 190 -7.71 -15.97 11.17
C MET A 190 -6.21 -16.15 11.44
N ILE A 191 -5.47 -15.01 11.57
CA ILE A 191 -4.04 -15.03 11.85
C ILE A 191 -3.76 -15.57 13.26
N GLN A 192 -4.48 -15.10 14.28
CA GLN A 192 -4.35 -15.58 15.67
C GLN A 192 -4.70 -17.07 15.83
N GLU A 193 -5.71 -17.52 15.10
CA GLU A 193 -6.14 -18.93 15.08
C GLU A 193 -5.30 -19.79 14.15
N LYS A 194 -4.32 -19.19 13.43
CA LYS A 194 -3.50 -19.84 12.39
C LYS A 194 -4.33 -20.57 11.32
N ASN A 195 -5.49 -20.01 10.99
CA ASN A 195 -6.35 -20.53 9.93
C ASN A 195 -5.83 -20.06 8.55
N TRP A 196 -4.72 -20.67 8.14
CA TRP A 196 -4.00 -20.29 6.93
C TRP A 196 -4.79 -20.63 5.65
N GLU A 197 -5.61 -21.68 5.68
CA GLU A 197 -6.47 -22.06 4.56
C GLU A 197 -7.49 -20.94 4.25
N GLN A 198 -8.24 -20.51 5.25
CA GLN A 198 -9.24 -19.44 5.08
C GLN A 198 -8.59 -18.08 4.75
N LEU A 199 -7.39 -17.79 5.28
CA LEU A 199 -6.65 -16.58 4.95
C LEU A 199 -6.19 -16.62 3.48
N THR A 200 -5.75 -17.78 2.98
CA THR A 200 -5.37 -17.97 1.58
C THR A 200 -6.56 -17.77 0.65
N GLU A 201 -7.69 -18.37 0.95
CA GLU A 201 -8.94 -18.18 0.20
C GLU A 201 -9.36 -16.71 0.13
N GLN A 202 -9.21 -15.97 1.24
CA GLN A 202 -9.50 -14.54 1.29
C GLN A 202 -8.54 -13.74 0.39
N PHE A 203 -7.24 -14.03 0.41
CA PHE A 203 -6.26 -13.40 -0.45
C PHE A 203 -6.55 -13.67 -1.92
N GLU A 204 -6.79 -14.94 -2.28
CA GLU A 204 -7.11 -15.34 -3.65
C GLU A 204 -8.40 -14.72 -4.16
N ALA A 205 -9.45 -14.71 -3.35
CA ALA A 205 -10.72 -14.08 -3.71
C ALA A 205 -10.55 -12.59 -4.03
N PHE A 206 -9.76 -11.87 -3.20
CA PHE A 206 -9.50 -10.45 -3.40
C PHE A 206 -8.65 -10.23 -4.68
N ALA A 207 -7.55 -10.95 -4.82
CA ALA A 207 -6.64 -10.82 -5.95
C ALA A 207 -7.35 -11.16 -7.27
N ASN A 208 -8.10 -12.26 -7.32
CA ASN A 208 -8.83 -12.68 -8.51
C ASN A 208 -9.91 -11.68 -8.92
N LYS A 209 -10.62 -11.10 -7.93
CA LYS A 209 -11.64 -10.09 -8.18
C LYS A 209 -11.05 -8.84 -8.85
N VAL A 210 -9.91 -8.36 -8.35
CA VAL A 210 -9.22 -7.20 -8.92
C VAL A 210 -8.62 -7.52 -10.30
N LYS A 211 -7.94 -8.67 -10.44
CA LYS A 211 -7.35 -9.10 -11.73
C LYS A 211 -8.40 -9.24 -12.82
N LYS A 212 -9.56 -9.83 -12.50
CA LYS A 212 -10.66 -9.96 -13.47
C LYS A 212 -11.13 -8.60 -13.96
N TYR A 213 -11.32 -7.64 -13.05
CA TYR A 213 -11.69 -6.27 -13.41
C TYR A 213 -10.67 -5.61 -14.33
N LEU A 214 -9.37 -5.75 -14.06
CA LEU A 214 -8.32 -5.17 -14.90
C LEU A 214 -8.36 -5.72 -16.33
N GLN A 215 -8.61 -7.02 -16.50
CA GLN A 215 -8.74 -7.66 -17.81
C GLN A 215 -9.99 -7.21 -18.60
N GLU A 216 -11.01 -6.69 -17.91
CA GLU A 216 -12.24 -6.20 -18.55
C GLU A 216 -12.14 -4.74 -19.00
N VAL A 217 -11.15 -3.97 -18.50
CA VAL A 217 -11.01 -2.53 -18.76
C VAL A 217 -9.78 -2.16 -19.59
N ASP A 218 -8.84 -3.11 -19.79
CA ASP A 218 -7.73 -3.00 -20.75
C ASP A 218 -8.23 -3.31 -22.18
#